data_d570f0ac83b2f81aadd13b8f5f8dbe87
#
_entry.id   d570f0ac83b2f81aadd13b8f5f8dbe87
#
_cell.length_a   1.000
_cell.length_b   1.000
_cell.length_c   1.000
_cell.angle_alpha   90.00
_cell.angle_beta   90.00
_cell.angle_gamma   90.00
#
_symmetry.space_group_name_H-M   'P 1'
#
loop_
_entity.id
_entity.type
_entity.pdbx_description
1 polymer ?
#
loop_
_entity_poly.entity_id
_entity_poly.type
_entity_poly.pdbx_seq_one_letter_code
_entity_poly.pdbx_strand_id
1 'polypeptide(L)'
;MAHLLIHRGIVNKQYKENLLKSFKQSFKKGYGIETDIHATKDHEFICFHDFTLNRIFKKKESVKNMEYSQIKKISAQNKKPIPLLKDLLKTSKNKYPLFIEIKPTFSKKLLQKLLKETSKFSKCVFISFKHKNIYNLLKIKSNTKVGLSFSPPTSVKTIIKKSNNKKIDCLILDKFFLKNKSIQDLKIKKYYYTIKTKSEFNKYSKNNNLIFENL
;
A
#
# COMPACT_ATOMS: atom_id res chain seq x y z
N MET A 1 -17.92 -7.69 8.56
CA MET A 1 -16.75 -8.61 8.50
C MET A 1 -15.48 -7.79 8.50
N ALA A 2 -14.41 -8.28 9.16
CA ALA A 2 -13.08 -7.67 9.12
C ALA A 2 -12.48 -7.76 7.71
N HIS A 3 -11.81 -6.70 7.27
CA HIS A 3 -11.08 -6.69 6.00
C HIS A 3 -9.64 -7.17 6.23
N LEU A 4 -9.25 -8.22 5.54
CA LEU A 4 -7.93 -8.82 5.63
C LEU A 4 -7.16 -8.54 4.34
N LEU A 5 -6.01 -7.89 4.45
CA LEU A 5 -5.15 -7.51 3.33
C LEU A 5 -3.79 -8.17 3.48
N ILE A 6 -3.25 -8.71 2.39
CA ILE A 6 -1.90 -9.26 2.40
C ILE A 6 -0.92 -8.14 2.04
N HIS A 7 0.06 -7.92 2.92
CA HIS A 7 1.15 -6.96 2.79
C HIS A 7 2.07 -7.35 1.62
N ARG A 8 2.11 -6.52 0.55
CA ARG A 8 2.91 -6.72 -0.67
C ARG A 8 2.65 -8.04 -1.43
N GLY A 9 1.45 -8.63 -1.24
CA GLY A 9 1.13 -9.96 -1.74
C GLY A 9 1.79 -11.09 -0.92
N ILE A 10 1.41 -12.35 -1.23
CA ILE A 10 1.96 -13.52 -0.54
C ILE A 10 3.46 -13.60 -0.75
N VAL A 11 4.20 -13.75 0.35
CA VAL A 11 5.67 -13.92 0.36
C VAL A 11 6.01 -15.26 1.01
N ASN A 12 6.82 -16.08 0.33
CA ASN A 12 7.38 -17.33 0.83
C ASN A 12 8.58 -17.75 -0.03
N LYS A 13 9.02 -19.01 0.04
CA LYS A 13 10.12 -19.51 -0.80
C LYS A 13 9.87 -19.33 -2.31
N GLN A 14 8.61 -19.50 -2.76
CA GLN A 14 8.20 -19.44 -4.16
C GLN A 14 7.81 -18.03 -4.62
N TYR A 15 7.19 -17.24 -3.75
CA TYR A 15 6.65 -15.91 -4.05
C TYR A 15 7.43 -14.81 -3.33
N LYS A 16 7.71 -13.71 -4.03
CA LYS A 16 8.43 -12.56 -3.49
C LYS A 16 7.50 -11.33 -3.44
N GLU A 17 7.84 -10.36 -2.56
CA GLU A 17 7.07 -9.14 -2.35
C GLU A 17 6.83 -8.35 -3.65
N ASN A 18 5.69 -7.71 -3.76
CA ASN A 18 5.32 -6.78 -4.84
C ASN A 18 5.45 -7.36 -6.27
N LEU A 19 5.30 -8.68 -6.46
CA LEU A 19 5.31 -9.30 -7.79
C LEU A 19 3.90 -9.74 -8.21
N LEU A 20 3.61 -9.71 -9.52
CA LEU A 20 2.31 -10.16 -10.06
C LEU A 20 1.94 -11.59 -9.65
N LYS A 21 2.93 -12.49 -9.56
CA LYS A 21 2.68 -13.87 -9.09
C LYS A 21 2.16 -13.90 -7.65
N SER A 22 2.75 -13.08 -6.78
CA SER A 22 2.36 -12.93 -5.37
C SER A 22 0.96 -12.33 -5.23
N PHE A 23 0.65 -11.31 -6.03
CA PHE A 23 -0.67 -10.70 -6.08
C PHE A 23 -1.74 -11.67 -6.58
N LYS A 24 -1.48 -12.38 -7.70
CA LYS A 24 -2.40 -13.40 -8.23
C LYS A 24 -2.72 -14.48 -7.18
N GLN A 25 -1.71 -14.93 -6.45
CA GLN A 25 -1.91 -15.94 -5.40
C GLN A 25 -2.71 -15.39 -4.21
N SER A 26 -2.51 -14.11 -3.83
CA SER A 26 -3.33 -13.44 -2.81
C SER A 26 -4.81 -13.41 -3.21
N PHE A 27 -5.08 -13.01 -4.46
CA PHE A 27 -6.44 -12.97 -5.00
C PHE A 27 -7.09 -14.35 -5.09
N LYS A 28 -6.33 -15.39 -5.49
CA LYS A 28 -6.84 -16.78 -5.48
C LYS A 28 -7.29 -17.24 -4.09
N LYS A 29 -6.64 -16.74 -3.03
CA LYS A 29 -7.05 -17.00 -1.64
C LYS A 29 -8.16 -16.07 -1.13
N GLY A 30 -8.71 -15.20 -1.98
CA GLY A 30 -9.82 -14.31 -1.61
C GLY A 30 -9.40 -13.03 -0.87
N TYR A 31 -8.11 -12.73 -0.74
CA TYR A 31 -7.62 -11.56 -0.02
C TYR A 31 -7.43 -10.34 -0.92
N GLY A 32 -7.71 -9.15 -0.37
CA GLY A 32 -7.16 -7.92 -0.90
C GLY A 32 -5.66 -7.82 -0.63
N ILE A 33 -5.02 -6.81 -1.19
CA ILE A 33 -3.59 -6.57 -0.96
C ILE A 33 -3.32 -5.12 -0.57
N GLU A 34 -2.24 -4.94 0.14
CA GLU A 34 -1.54 -3.68 0.24
C GLU A 34 -0.27 -3.76 -0.60
N THR A 35 0.10 -2.66 -1.26
CA THR A 35 1.28 -2.55 -2.12
C THR A 35 1.84 -1.14 -2.13
N ASP A 36 3.13 -1.02 -2.31
CA ASP A 36 3.85 0.25 -2.39
C ASP A 36 4.03 0.69 -3.84
N ILE A 37 3.92 1.99 -4.13
CA ILE A 37 4.23 2.51 -5.45
C ILE A 37 5.29 3.62 -5.42
N HIS A 38 6.11 3.61 -6.47
CA HIS A 38 7.00 4.69 -6.86
C HIS A 38 6.71 5.13 -8.29
N ALA A 39 7.05 6.37 -8.63
CA ALA A 39 7.12 6.84 -10.01
C ALA A 39 8.57 6.75 -10.50
N THR A 40 8.77 6.22 -11.69
CA THR A 40 10.04 6.20 -12.41
C THR A 40 10.35 7.56 -13.05
N LYS A 41 11.53 7.73 -13.64
CA LYS A 41 11.94 8.97 -14.34
C LYS A 41 10.96 9.30 -15.49
N ASP A 42 10.51 8.30 -16.22
CA ASP A 42 9.51 8.40 -17.30
C ASP A 42 8.06 8.37 -16.79
N HIS A 43 7.88 8.61 -15.47
CA HIS A 43 6.59 8.73 -14.80
C HIS A 43 5.69 7.48 -14.83
N GLU A 44 6.24 6.28 -15.05
CA GLU A 44 5.48 5.05 -14.89
C GLU A 44 5.38 4.67 -13.39
N PHE A 45 4.21 4.17 -12.95
CA PHE A 45 4.04 3.70 -11.58
C PHE A 45 4.41 2.22 -11.48
N ILE A 46 5.37 1.91 -10.62
CA ILE A 46 5.82 0.54 -10.36
C ILE A 46 5.42 0.09 -8.95
N CYS A 47 5.12 -1.20 -8.77
CA CYS A 47 4.90 -1.79 -7.45
C CYS A 47 6.26 -2.19 -6.84
N PHE A 48 6.77 -1.35 -5.95
CA PHE A 48 8.08 -1.54 -5.32
C PHE A 48 8.17 -0.74 -4.02
N HIS A 49 8.81 -1.32 -2.98
CA HIS A 49 8.86 -0.68 -1.66
C HIS A 49 9.98 0.35 -1.50
N ASP A 50 11.20 -0.01 -1.94
CA ASP A 50 12.40 0.73 -1.60
C ASP A 50 12.62 1.93 -2.53
N PHE A 51 13.30 2.96 -2.04
CA PHE A 51 13.67 4.13 -2.87
C PHE A 51 14.80 3.83 -3.87
N THR A 52 15.58 2.77 -3.60
CA THR A 52 16.68 2.30 -4.46
C THR A 52 16.52 0.81 -4.74
N LEU A 53 17.19 0.33 -5.78
CA LEU A 53 17.19 -1.09 -6.14
C LEU A 53 18.15 -1.95 -5.26
N ASN A 54 18.80 -1.36 -4.24
CA ASN A 54 19.92 -1.98 -3.55
C ASN A 54 19.55 -3.26 -2.78
N ARG A 55 18.49 -3.24 -1.98
CA ARG A 55 18.13 -4.40 -1.12
C ARG A 55 17.84 -5.65 -1.94
N ILE A 56 17.11 -5.49 -3.05
CA ILE A 56 16.61 -6.63 -3.85
C ILE A 56 17.57 -6.99 -4.99
N PHE A 57 18.22 -5.98 -5.62
CA PHE A 57 18.98 -6.17 -6.86
C PHE A 57 20.46 -5.78 -6.74
N LYS A 58 20.92 -5.35 -5.54
CA LYS A 58 22.31 -4.91 -5.30
C LYS A 58 22.75 -3.74 -6.19
N LYS A 59 21.80 -2.90 -6.60
CA LYS A 59 21.98 -1.71 -7.42
C LYS A 59 21.67 -0.46 -6.60
N LYS A 60 22.61 0.49 -6.49
CA LYS A 60 22.46 1.71 -5.66
C LYS A 60 21.55 2.76 -6.28
N GLU A 61 21.18 2.59 -7.54
CA GLU A 61 20.37 3.53 -8.30
C GLU A 61 18.99 3.74 -7.67
N SER A 62 18.59 5.02 -7.65
CA SER A 62 17.28 5.42 -7.16
C SER A 62 16.20 5.20 -8.23
N VAL A 63 15.08 4.63 -7.85
CA VAL A 63 13.93 4.38 -8.72
C VAL A 63 13.50 5.64 -9.48
N LYS A 64 13.45 6.80 -8.84
CA LYS A 64 13.03 8.08 -9.46
C LYS A 64 13.94 8.57 -10.58
N ASN A 65 15.20 8.09 -10.64
CA ASN A 65 16.21 8.50 -11.61
C ASN A 65 16.33 7.52 -12.79
N MET A 66 15.58 6.41 -12.78
CA MET A 66 15.62 5.37 -13.80
C MET A 66 14.33 5.33 -14.60
N GLU A 67 14.44 5.06 -15.89
CA GLU A 67 13.29 4.72 -16.74
C GLU A 67 12.80 3.31 -16.44
N TYR A 68 11.50 3.06 -16.64
CA TYR A 68 10.93 1.74 -16.40
C TYR A 68 11.60 0.65 -17.23
N SER A 69 12.01 0.94 -18.47
CA SER A 69 12.74 0.00 -19.34
C SER A 69 14.01 -0.56 -18.68
N GLN A 70 14.78 0.30 -18.01
CA GLN A 70 16.01 -0.06 -17.29
C GLN A 70 15.68 -0.93 -16.06
N ILE A 71 14.68 -0.52 -15.26
CA ILE A 71 14.22 -1.27 -14.07
C ILE A 71 13.70 -2.64 -14.50
N LYS A 72 12.91 -2.71 -15.59
CA LYS A 72 12.38 -3.94 -16.14
C LYS A 72 13.49 -4.91 -16.53
N LYS A 73 14.53 -4.43 -17.23
CA LYS A 73 15.70 -5.25 -17.62
C LYS A 73 16.40 -5.85 -16.41
N ILE A 74 16.75 -5.00 -15.41
CA ILE A 74 17.43 -5.45 -14.18
C ILE A 74 16.57 -6.47 -13.43
N SER A 75 15.30 -6.18 -13.23
CA SER A 75 14.40 -7.03 -12.44
C SER A 75 14.11 -8.37 -13.12
N ALA A 76 14.01 -8.40 -14.47
CA ALA A 76 13.82 -9.61 -15.24
C ALA A 76 15.06 -10.54 -15.20
N GLN A 77 16.26 -9.98 -15.37
CA GLN A 77 17.53 -10.72 -15.24
C GLN A 77 17.67 -11.39 -13.86
N ASN A 78 17.13 -10.78 -12.82
CA ASN A 78 17.12 -11.33 -11.45
C ASN A 78 15.92 -12.24 -11.17
N LYS A 79 15.11 -12.60 -12.16
CA LYS A 79 13.89 -13.43 -12.02
C LYS A 79 12.87 -12.87 -11.03
N LYS A 80 12.88 -11.55 -10.82
CA LYS A 80 11.98 -10.80 -9.91
C LYS A 80 11.39 -9.59 -10.65
N PRO A 81 10.63 -9.80 -11.76
CA PRO A 81 10.14 -8.71 -12.61
C PRO A 81 9.23 -7.77 -11.84
N ILE A 82 9.68 -6.53 -11.64
CA ILE A 82 8.90 -5.47 -11.00
C ILE A 82 7.73 -5.09 -11.90
N PRO A 83 6.47 -5.23 -11.44
CA PRO A 83 5.31 -4.92 -12.26
C PRO A 83 4.98 -3.42 -12.25
N LEU A 84 4.31 -2.98 -13.31
CA LEU A 84 3.61 -1.71 -13.31
C LEU A 84 2.34 -1.78 -12.47
N LEU A 85 1.92 -0.65 -11.91
CA LEU A 85 0.62 -0.53 -11.23
C LEU A 85 -0.52 -0.95 -12.16
N LYS A 86 -0.50 -0.56 -13.43
CA LYS A 86 -1.51 -0.94 -14.42
C LYS A 86 -1.64 -2.46 -14.61
N ASP A 87 -0.56 -3.22 -14.43
CA ASP A 87 -0.61 -4.69 -14.53
C ASP A 87 -1.26 -5.31 -13.29
N LEU A 88 -1.00 -4.75 -12.11
CA LEU A 88 -1.71 -5.11 -10.88
C LEU A 88 -3.20 -4.79 -10.98
N LEU A 89 -3.56 -3.60 -11.43
CA LEU A 89 -4.95 -3.17 -11.61
C LEU A 89 -5.72 -4.14 -12.51
N LYS A 90 -5.16 -4.49 -13.69
CA LYS A 90 -5.72 -5.50 -14.59
C LYS A 90 -5.86 -6.87 -13.89
N THR A 91 -4.84 -7.28 -13.14
CA THR A 91 -4.82 -8.57 -12.44
C THR A 91 -5.89 -8.66 -11.36
N SER A 92 -6.21 -7.56 -10.67
CA SER A 92 -7.23 -7.49 -9.62
C SER A 92 -8.65 -7.65 -10.16
N LYS A 93 -8.86 -7.35 -11.46
CA LYS A 93 -10.18 -7.32 -12.12
C LYS A 93 -11.23 -6.49 -11.37
N ASN A 94 -10.78 -5.50 -10.58
CA ASN A 94 -11.63 -4.69 -9.68
C ASN A 94 -12.49 -5.51 -8.69
N LYS A 95 -12.06 -6.75 -8.36
CA LYS A 95 -12.80 -7.63 -7.44
C LYS A 95 -12.33 -7.48 -6.00
N TYR A 96 -11.05 -7.17 -5.79
CA TYR A 96 -10.39 -7.18 -4.50
C TYR A 96 -9.97 -5.77 -4.08
N PRO A 97 -10.01 -5.44 -2.77
CA PRO A 97 -9.48 -4.19 -2.25
C PRO A 97 -7.97 -4.07 -2.55
N LEU A 98 -7.57 -2.91 -3.06
CA LEU A 98 -6.18 -2.55 -3.32
C LEU A 98 -5.83 -1.32 -2.49
N PHE A 99 -4.99 -1.50 -1.47
CA PHE A 99 -4.42 -0.42 -0.68
C PHE A 99 -3.08 -0.04 -1.28
N ILE A 100 -3.01 1.13 -1.88
CA ILE A 100 -1.87 1.60 -2.68
C ILE A 100 -1.12 2.66 -1.88
N GLU A 101 0.04 2.29 -1.30
CA GLU A 101 0.89 3.24 -0.58
C GLU A 101 1.73 4.08 -1.55
N ILE A 102 1.55 5.39 -1.49
CA ILE A 102 2.40 6.34 -2.20
C ILE A 102 3.63 6.62 -1.34
N LYS A 103 4.79 6.03 -1.70
CA LYS A 103 6.03 6.10 -0.90
C LYS A 103 6.69 7.48 -0.93
N PRO A 104 7.05 8.07 -2.10
CA PRO A 104 7.61 9.40 -2.16
C PRO A 104 6.52 10.47 -2.14
N THR A 105 6.91 11.72 -1.97
CA THR A 105 5.98 12.83 -2.24
C THR A 105 5.82 12.99 -3.75
N PHE A 106 4.60 12.85 -4.26
CA PHE A 106 4.29 13.03 -5.67
C PHE A 106 3.93 14.49 -5.98
N SER A 107 4.31 14.95 -7.17
CA SER A 107 3.85 16.22 -7.73
C SER A 107 2.35 16.15 -8.05
N LYS A 108 1.71 17.33 -8.20
CA LYS A 108 0.30 17.41 -8.64
C LYS A 108 0.07 16.65 -9.95
N LYS A 109 0.98 16.78 -10.93
CA LYS A 109 0.92 16.09 -12.22
C LYS A 109 0.92 14.55 -12.06
N LEU A 110 1.80 14.02 -11.20
CA LEU A 110 1.83 12.58 -10.90
C LEU A 110 0.56 12.10 -10.19
N LEU A 111 0.02 12.86 -9.25
CA LEU A 111 -1.23 12.51 -8.57
C LEU A 111 -2.43 12.53 -9.55
N GLN A 112 -2.48 13.47 -10.48
CA GLN A 112 -3.49 13.50 -11.54
C GLN A 112 -3.36 12.28 -12.46
N LYS A 113 -2.13 11.92 -12.90
CA LYS A 113 -1.87 10.69 -13.68
C LYS A 113 -2.34 9.45 -12.92
N LEU A 114 -2.02 9.34 -11.62
CA LEU A 114 -2.42 8.22 -10.77
C LEU A 114 -3.95 8.08 -10.69
N LEU A 115 -4.66 9.18 -10.45
CA LEU A 115 -6.13 9.20 -10.42
C LEU A 115 -6.74 8.80 -11.76
N LYS A 116 -6.15 9.25 -12.87
CA LYS A 116 -6.59 8.86 -14.25
C LYS A 116 -6.38 7.35 -14.46
N GLU A 117 -5.21 6.82 -14.13
CA GLU A 117 -4.88 5.41 -14.32
C GLU A 117 -5.77 4.47 -13.49
N THR A 118 -6.18 4.91 -12.29
CA THR A 118 -7.01 4.12 -11.37
C THR A 118 -8.52 4.41 -11.50
N SER A 119 -8.94 5.30 -12.39
CA SER A 119 -10.33 5.81 -12.46
C SER A 119 -11.40 4.72 -12.62
N LYS A 120 -11.08 3.63 -13.32
CA LYS A 120 -11.98 2.48 -13.54
C LYS A 120 -11.94 1.43 -12.41
N PHE A 121 -11.16 1.65 -11.34
CA PHE A 121 -10.93 0.68 -10.27
C PHE A 121 -11.45 1.20 -8.93
N SER A 122 -12.73 0.97 -8.67
CA SER A 122 -13.45 1.48 -7.48
C SER A 122 -12.97 0.88 -6.14
N LYS A 123 -12.18 -0.20 -6.20
CA LYS A 123 -11.66 -0.89 -5.01
C LYS A 123 -10.29 -0.34 -4.54
N CYS A 124 -9.75 0.69 -5.20
CA CYS A 124 -8.49 1.32 -4.80
C CYS A 124 -8.69 2.27 -3.62
N VAL A 125 -7.80 2.19 -2.64
CA VAL A 125 -7.66 3.12 -1.51
C VAL A 125 -6.20 3.61 -1.49
N PHE A 126 -5.99 4.91 -1.60
CA PHE A 126 -4.63 5.48 -1.54
C PHE A 126 -4.24 5.76 -0.10
N ILE A 127 -3.07 5.27 0.28
CA ILE A 127 -2.52 5.47 1.62
C ILE A 127 -1.11 6.07 1.54
N SER A 128 -0.68 6.75 2.58
CA SER A 128 0.69 7.30 2.64
C SER A 128 1.07 7.74 4.04
N PHE A 129 2.33 7.51 4.42
CA PHE A 129 2.97 8.19 5.55
C PHE A 129 3.28 9.66 5.24
N LYS A 130 3.43 9.99 3.95
CA LYS A 130 3.57 11.38 3.47
C LYS A 130 2.16 11.97 3.29
N HIS A 131 1.52 12.38 4.39
CA HIS A 131 0.12 12.83 4.40
C HIS A 131 -0.18 13.95 3.39
N LYS A 132 0.84 14.72 2.96
CA LYS A 132 0.73 15.70 1.87
C LYS A 132 0.19 15.08 0.58
N ASN A 133 0.57 13.83 0.25
CA ASN A 133 0.02 13.11 -0.90
C ASN A 133 -1.50 12.97 -0.78
N ILE A 134 -1.98 12.56 0.38
CA ILE A 134 -3.40 12.30 0.65
C ILE A 134 -4.21 13.61 0.55
N TYR A 135 -3.75 14.67 1.20
CA TYR A 135 -4.44 15.96 1.14
C TYR A 135 -4.44 16.54 -0.28
N ASN A 136 -3.36 16.36 -1.05
CA ASN A 136 -3.31 16.80 -2.44
C ASN A 136 -4.24 15.97 -3.35
N LEU A 137 -4.36 14.65 -3.14
CA LEU A 137 -5.34 13.83 -3.86
C LEU A 137 -6.77 14.34 -3.62
N LEU A 138 -7.13 14.62 -2.35
CA LEU A 138 -8.44 15.15 -1.99
C LEU A 138 -8.73 16.55 -2.55
N LYS A 139 -7.68 17.37 -2.75
CA LYS A 139 -7.81 18.67 -3.45
C LYS A 139 -8.07 18.50 -4.94
N ILE A 140 -7.52 17.45 -5.57
CA ILE A 140 -7.73 17.17 -6.99
C ILE A 140 -9.10 16.51 -7.23
N LYS A 141 -9.46 15.54 -6.38
CA LYS A 141 -10.71 14.78 -6.45
C LYS A 141 -11.19 14.45 -5.04
N SER A 142 -12.20 15.19 -4.55
CA SER A 142 -12.65 15.17 -3.15
C SER A 142 -13.25 13.85 -2.67
N ASN A 143 -13.78 13.02 -3.59
CA ASN A 143 -14.37 11.71 -3.28
C ASN A 143 -13.39 10.54 -3.51
N THR A 144 -12.09 10.80 -3.58
CA THR A 144 -11.05 9.76 -3.63
C THR A 144 -11.01 9.02 -2.31
N LYS A 145 -11.02 7.67 -2.34
CA LYS A 145 -10.86 6.85 -1.15
C LYS A 145 -9.42 6.91 -0.65
N VAL A 146 -9.23 7.36 0.58
CA VAL A 146 -7.90 7.62 1.13
C VAL A 146 -7.75 7.20 2.58
N GLY A 147 -6.51 6.91 2.99
CA GLY A 147 -6.14 6.65 4.37
C GLY A 147 -4.83 7.32 4.77
N LEU A 148 -4.69 7.62 6.07
CA LEU A 148 -3.46 8.14 6.65
C LEU A 148 -2.69 7.01 7.34
N SER A 149 -1.41 6.85 6.99
CA SER A 149 -0.53 5.87 7.62
C SER A 149 0.27 6.50 8.77
N PHE A 150 0.40 5.77 9.88
CA PHE A 150 1.10 6.21 11.09
C PHE A 150 2.02 5.11 11.62
N SER A 151 3.26 5.50 11.92
CA SER A 151 4.28 4.66 12.55
C SER A 151 4.30 4.82 14.08
N PRO A 152 4.94 3.91 14.85
CA PRO A 152 4.95 3.92 16.32
C PRO A 152 5.34 5.25 16.98
N PRO A 153 6.30 6.04 16.45
CA PRO A 153 6.67 7.32 17.08
C PRO A 153 5.57 8.39 17.04
N THR A 154 4.48 8.16 16.27
CA THR A 154 3.41 9.14 16.20
C THR A 154 2.60 9.18 17.48
N SER A 155 2.44 10.35 18.10
CA SER A 155 1.64 10.48 19.32
C SER A 155 0.15 10.20 19.07
N VAL A 156 -0.51 9.56 20.03
CA VAL A 156 -1.95 9.28 20.01
C VAL A 156 -2.77 10.56 19.78
N LYS A 157 -2.37 11.67 20.42
CA LYS A 157 -3.01 12.99 20.23
C LYS A 157 -2.99 13.44 18.75
N THR A 158 -1.87 13.22 18.06
CA THR A 158 -1.74 13.55 16.63
C THR A 158 -2.64 12.67 15.76
N ILE A 159 -2.73 11.36 16.05
CA ILE A 159 -3.60 10.44 15.32
C ILE A 159 -5.06 10.86 15.50
N ILE A 160 -5.51 11.11 16.73
CA ILE A 160 -6.88 11.57 17.05
C ILE A 160 -7.19 12.88 16.32
N LYS A 161 -6.31 13.89 16.40
CA LYS A 161 -6.50 15.16 15.70
C LYS A 161 -6.71 14.97 14.19
N LYS A 162 -5.91 14.10 13.56
CA LYS A 162 -6.01 13.86 12.11
C LYS A 162 -7.20 12.99 11.72
N SER A 163 -7.66 12.10 12.61
CA SER A 163 -8.85 11.27 12.37
C SER A 163 -10.16 12.06 12.32
N ASN A 164 -10.18 13.26 12.86
CA ASN A 164 -11.37 14.14 12.83
C ASN A 164 -11.67 14.71 11.44
N ASN A 165 -10.77 14.55 10.48
CA ASN A 165 -11.04 14.97 9.10
C ASN A 165 -11.98 13.98 8.41
N LYS A 166 -13.23 14.35 8.25
CA LYS A 166 -14.32 13.54 7.65
C LYS A 166 -14.05 13.08 6.21
N LYS A 167 -13.05 13.67 5.52
CA LYS A 167 -12.63 13.24 4.17
C LYS A 167 -11.65 12.06 4.17
N ILE A 168 -11.19 11.63 5.34
CA ILE A 168 -10.30 10.47 5.50
C ILE A 168 -11.15 9.23 5.76
N ASP A 169 -11.02 8.21 4.91
CA ASP A 169 -11.84 6.99 5.02
C ASP A 169 -11.30 6.01 6.07
N CYS A 170 -9.97 5.97 6.27
CA CYS A 170 -9.37 5.02 7.20
C CYS A 170 -8.00 5.48 7.73
N LEU A 171 -7.57 4.83 8.81
CA LEU A 171 -6.23 4.94 9.38
C LEU A 171 -5.49 3.62 9.16
N ILE A 172 -4.22 3.72 8.76
CA ILE A 172 -3.31 2.59 8.66
C ILE A 172 -2.31 2.74 9.81
N LEU A 173 -2.42 1.88 10.79
CA LEU A 173 -1.77 2.01 12.08
C LEU A 173 -0.80 0.85 12.30
N ASP A 174 0.38 1.13 12.85
CA ASP A 174 1.23 0.06 13.34
C ASP A 174 0.47 -0.78 14.39
N LYS A 175 0.74 -2.08 14.43
CA LYS A 175 0.15 -3.01 15.42
C LYS A 175 0.39 -2.61 16.87
N PHE A 176 1.38 -1.76 17.15
CA PHE A 176 1.61 -1.14 18.45
C PHE A 176 0.35 -0.48 19.03
N PHE A 177 -0.49 0.10 18.16
CA PHE A 177 -1.71 0.79 18.58
C PHE A 177 -2.92 -0.14 18.81
N LEU A 178 -2.81 -1.45 18.56
CA LEU A 178 -3.92 -2.42 18.74
C LEU A 178 -4.50 -2.44 20.15
N LYS A 179 -3.67 -2.18 21.16
CA LYS A 179 -4.10 -2.20 22.57
C LYS A 179 -4.42 -0.82 23.13
N ASN A 180 -4.28 0.24 22.33
CA ASN A 180 -4.53 1.60 22.80
C ASN A 180 -6.03 1.91 22.76
N LYS A 181 -6.65 2.06 23.94
CA LYS A 181 -8.10 2.29 24.10
C LYS A 181 -8.58 3.54 23.35
N SER A 182 -7.88 4.67 23.49
CA SER A 182 -8.25 5.92 22.79
C SER A 182 -8.25 5.78 21.27
N ILE A 183 -7.36 4.95 20.72
CA ILE A 183 -7.36 4.63 19.29
C ILE A 183 -8.50 3.68 18.95
N GLN A 184 -8.76 2.65 19.78
CA GLN A 184 -9.85 1.70 19.53
C GLN A 184 -11.21 2.37 19.50
N ASP A 185 -11.44 3.36 20.35
CA ASP A 185 -12.72 4.10 20.48
C ASP A 185 -13.02 5.03 19.30
N LEU A 186 -12.03 5.32 18.43
CA LEU A 186 -12.25 6.12 17.21
C LEU A 186 -13.26 5.43 16.28
N LYS A 187 -14.24 6.19 15.78
CA LYS A 187 -15.29 5.67 14.88
C LYS A 187 -14.82 5.45 13.44
N ILE A 188 -13.66 5.99 13.05
CA ILE A 188 -13.06 5.78 11.72
C ILE A 188 -12.53 4.34 11.55
N LYS A 189 -12.59 3.81 10.32
CA LYS A 189 -12.01 2.50 10.01
C LYS A 189 -10.51 2.47 10.28
N LYS A 190 -10.04 1.42 10.93
CA LYS A 190 -8.63 1.20 11.25
C LYS A 190 -8.14 -0.09 10.62
N TYR A 191 -6.93 -0.06 10.06
CA TYR A 191 -6.19 -1.22 9.56
C TYR A 191 -4.86 -1.27 10.27
N TYR A 192 -4.51 -2.44 10.81
CA TYR A 192 -3.28 -2.61 11.61
C TYR A 192 -2.23 -3.40 10.83
N TYR A 193 -1.02 -2.86 10.71
CA TYR A 193 0.13 -3.44 10.02
C TYR A 193 1.33 -3.59 10.97
N THR A 194 2.29 -4.42 10.75
CA THR A 194 2.25 -5.60 9.93
C THR A 194 2.11 -6.79 10.86
N ILE A 195 1.06 -7.59 10.69
CA ILE A 195 0.87 -8.81 11.46
C ILE A 195 1.71 -9.91 10.81
N LYS A 196 2.65 -10.50 11.58
CA LYS A 196 3.67 -11.41 11.03
C LYS A 196 3.58 -12.83 11.55
N THR A 197 2.79 -13.08 12.58
CA THR A 197 2.68 -14.40 13.20
C THR A 197 1.24 -14.91 13.18
N LYS A 198 1.09 -16.25 13.05
CA LYS A 198 -0.22 -16.90 13.10
C LYS A 198 -0.95 -16.65 14.43
N SER A 199 -0.21 -16.57 15.52
CA SER A 199 -0.75 -16.26 16.86
C SER A 199 -1.38 -14.85 16.88
N GLU A 200 -0.66 -13.81 16.42
CA GLU A 200 -1.22 -12.46 16.32
C GLU A 200 -2.43 -12.41 15.39
N PHE A 201 -2.35 -13.09 14.24
CA PHE A 201 -3.45 -13.13 13.29
C PHE A 201 -4.70 -13.74 13.91
N ASN A 202 -4.60 -14.92 14.52
CA ASN A 202 -5.74 -15.59 15.16
C ASN A 202 -6.35 -14.74 16.28
N LYS A 203 -5.49 -14.03 17.04
CA LYS A 203 -5.92 -13.18 18.15
C LYS A 203 -6.73 -11.97 17.68
N TYR A 204 -6.34 -11.32 16.57
CA TYR A 204 -6.88 -10.02 16.19
C TYR A 204 -7.79 -10.01 14.97
N SER A 205 -7.76 -11.04 14.10
CA SER A 205 -8.45 -11.05 12.81
C SER A 205 -9.98 -11.06 12.89
N LYS A 206 -10.55 -11.55 13.98
CA LYS A 206 -12.02 -11.57 14.15
C LYS A 206 -12.63 -10.16 14.25
N ASN A 207 -11.93 -9.25 14.94
CA ASN A 207 -12.48 -7.95 15.34
C ASN A 207 -11.76 -6.74 14.71
N ASN A 208 -10.67 -6.96 13.96
CA ASN A 208 -9.86 -5.88 13.41
C ASN A 208 -9.57 -6.10 11.93
N ASN A 209 -9.50 -4.99 11.16
CA ASN A 209 -8.95 -5.07 9.82
C ASN A 209 -7.42 -5.15 9.92
N LEU A 210 -6.83 -6.10 9.22
CA LEU A 210 -5.41 -6.40 9.33
C LEU A 210 -4.71 -6.32 7.97
N ILE A 211 -3.47 -5.83 8.00
CA ILE A 211 -2.48 -5.97 6.93
C ILE A 211 -1.43 -6.94 7.46
N PHE A 212 -1.34 -8.12 6.83
CA PHE A 212 -0.54 -9.24 7.35
C PHE A 212 0.38 -9.85 6.28
N GLU A 213 1.40 -10.59 6.71
CA GLU A 213 2.33 -11.31 5.85
C GLU A 213 2.67 -12.70 6.42
N ASN A 214 3.05 -13.64 5.54
CA ASN A 214 3.63 -14.95 5.91
C ASN A 214 2.78 -15.84 6.84
N LEU A 215 1.46 -15.92 6.59
CA LEU A 215 0.55 -16.76 7.38
C LEU A 215 -0.03 -17.91 6.56
#